data_075b0915d673c7725b89178ab58bda01
#
_entry.id   075b0915d673c7725b89178ab58bda01
#
_cell.length_a   1.000
_cell.length_b   1.000
_cell.length_c   1.000
_cell.angle_alpha   90.00
_cell.angle_beta   90.00
_cell.angle_gamma   90.00
#
_symmetry.space_group_name_H-M   'P 1'
#
loop_
_entity.id
_entity.type
_entity.pdbx_description
1 polymer ?
#
loop_
_entity_poly.entity_id
_entity_poly.type
_entity_poly.pdbx_seq_one_letter_code
_entity_poly.pdbx_strand_id
1 'polypeptide(L)'
;LIFIMKKFIIYFFGITIIIVSLALITNAINNSVRTEINKIKDEKSRDLALKGFKKQTYNSDYTYLNIQRPDFVEIAKKSINTVVHVKSSSSGSDYSIEDFIFGRSQSRPQIGSGSGVIISSDGYIVTNHHVIESAEDIQITTNNNQSYEAKIIGSDEQNDIALLKIESSEDLPYAVFGDSDTTQIGEWVLAVGNPFNLTSTVTAGIISAKSRSLDPTGRTTQSYIQTDAAVNPGNSGGALINNKGQLIGINTAIQTQTGSYVGYSFAVPSNIAKKVIEDILEYGNVQYGFLGVTGTSLNSFRAKELNVEDTEGFFINGIDKESGANSAGIRIGDIIKNIDGIKISKFSDLKGYLNTKRPNDIVEINLKRDNETKKVKVQLNRNERINFYLIGILKNMNPNELSERNLDNGVKISEFNSNYKSYWEDYGIKENDIIKKINGEEINSISDIEKIVTSRKYYDPVSIEILTSENKLERFNFR
;
A
#
# COMPACT_ATOMS: atom_id res chain seq x y z
N LEU A 1 -50.85 -4.69 80.11
CA LEU A 1 -50.67 -4.67 78.63
C LEU A 1 -49.27 -4.15 78.26
N ILE A 2 -48.85 -3.05 78.81
CA ILE A 2 -47.54 -2.41 78.50
C ILE A 2 -46.32 -3.31 78.81
N PHE A 3 -46.41 -4.12 79.89
CA PHE A 3 -45.33 -5.01 80.29
C PHE A 3 -45.17 -6.23 79.37
N ILE A 4 -46.27 -6.71 78.80
CA ILE A 4 -46.29 -7.82 77.89
C ILE A 4 -45.78 -7.35 76.49
N MET A 5 -46.15 -6.15 76.10
CA MET A 5 -45.62 -5.54 74.86
C MET A 5 -44.11 -5.32 74.91
N LYS A 6 -43.55 -4.85 76.05
CA LYS A 6 -42.11 -4.71 76.17
C LYS A 6 -41.32 -6.03 76.09
N LYS A 7 -41.84 -7.11 76.64
CA LYS A 7 -41.26 -8.44 76.50
C LYS A 7 -41.31 -8.93 75.05
N PHE A 8 -42.43 -8.70 74.40
CA PHE A 8 -42.57 -9.10 72.95
C PHE A 8 -41.60 -8.36 72.02
N ILE A 9 -41.38 -7.09 72.24
CA ILE A 9 -40.40 -6.27 71.50
C ILE A 9 -38.97 -6.78 71.73
N ILE A 10 -38.62 -7.11 73.01
CA ILE A 10 -37.26 -7.63 73.31
C ILE A 10 -37.03 -9.00 72.60
N TYR A 11 -38.03 -9.90 72.66
CA TYR A 11 -37.88 -11.19 71.94
C TYR A 11 -37.85 -11.04 70.46
N PHE A 12 -38.61 -10.13 69.87
CA PHE A 12 -38.61 -9.84 68.45
C PHE A 12 -37.23 -9.30 67.99
N PHE A 13 -36.67 -8.32 68.70
CA PHE A 13 -35.31 -7.81 68.44
C PHE A 13 -34.24 -8.89 68.62
N GLY A 14 -34.35 -9.74 69.63
CA GLY A 14 -33.42 -10.85 69.84
C GLY A 14 -33.41 -11.86 68.69
N ILE A 15 -34.60 -12.25 68.22
CA ILE A 15 -34.75 -13.17 67.08
C ILE A 15 -34.20 -12.54 65.77
N THR A 16 -34.47 -11.25 65.55
CA THR A 16 -33.97 -10.54 64.36
C THR A 16 -32.43 -10.45 64.36
N ILE A 17 -31.82 -10.20 65.53
CA ILE A 17 -30.34 -10.18 65.64
C ILE A 17 -29.76 -11.58 65.36
N ILE A 18 -30.37 -12.64 65.85
CA ILE A 18 -29.92 -14.01 65.59
C ILE A 18 -30.03 -14.36 64.09
N ILE A 19 -31.12 -13.98 63.43
CA ILE A 19 -31.29 -14.23 61.96
C ILE A 19 -30.25 -13.46 61.15
N VAL A 20 -30.01 -12.18 61.47
CA VAL A 20 -28.99 -11.36 60.79
C VAL A 20 -27.60 -11.93 61.03
N SER A 21 -27.29 -12.37 62.27
CA SER A 21 -25.97 -12.97 62.58
C SER A 21 -25.76 -14.30 61.80
N LEU A 22 -26.79 -15.15 61.73
CA LEU A 22 -26.76 -16.37 60.96
C LEU A 22 -26.56 -16.09 59.47
N ALA A 23 -27.25 -15.09 58.92
CA ALA A 23 -27.08 -14.69 57.53
C ALA A 23 -25.64 -14.16 57.22
N LEU A 24 -25.08 -13.38 58.12
CA LEU A 24 -23.69 -12.90 58.01
C LEU A 24 -22.65 -14.02 58.09
N ILE A 25 -22.84 -14.97 58.99
CA ILE A 25 -22.00 -16.17 59.13
C ILE A 25 -22.08 -17.04 57.88
N THR A 26 -23.27 -17.27 57.35
CA THR A 26 -23.48 -18.06 56.13
C THR A 26 -22.83 -17.40 54.93
N ASN A 27 -22.92 -16.06 54.80
CA ASN A 27 -22.27 -15.31 53.73
C ASN A 27 -20.75 -15.34 53.84
N ALA A 28 -20.18 -15.22 55.06
CA ALA A 28 -18.75 -15.34 55.29
C ALA A 28 -18.21 -16.73 54.96
N ILE A 29 -18.93 -17.80 55.33
CA ILE A 29 -18.59 -19.18 54.99
C ILE A 29 -18.65 -19.41 53.47
N ASN A 30 -19.71 -18.93 52.79
CA ASN A 30 -19.82 -19.05 51.33
C ASN A 30 -18.70 -18.29 50.60
N ASN A 31 -18.32 -17.12 51.06
CA ASN A 31 -17.21 -16.38 50.46
C ASN A 31 -15.86 -17.07 50.70
N SER A 32 -15.63 -17.63 51.87
CA SER A 32 -14.42 -18.39 52.16
C SER A 32 -14.31 -19.66 51.29
N VAL A 33 -15.41 -20.43 51.18
CA VAL A 33 -15.48 -21.62 50.32
C VAL A 33 -15.26 -21.28 48.84
N ARG A 34 -15.87 -20.19 48.40
CA ARG A 34 -15.69 -19.72 47.01
C ARG A 34 -14.24 -19.31 46.71
N THR A 35 -13.56 -18.68 47.65
CA THR A 35 -12.16 -18.30 47.52
C THR A 35 -11.24 -19.54 47.45
N GLU A 36 -11.52 -20.56 48.27
CA GLU A 36 -10.76 -21.83 48.31
C GLU A 36 -10.98 -22.64 47.02
N ILE A 37 -12.21 -22.71 46.51
CA ILE A 37 -12.52 -23.36 45.21
C ILE A 37 -11.80 -22.66 44.06
N ASN A 38 -11.72 -21.33 44.05
CA ASN A 38 -11.01 -20.58 43.03
C ASN A 38 -9.48 -20.83 43.10
N LYS A 39 -8.89 -20.91 44.28
CA LYS A 39 -7.48 -21.29 44.46
C LYS A 39 -7.19 -22.68 43.91
N ILE A 40 -8.01 -23.66 44.22
CA ILE A 40 -7.85 -25.05 43.74
C ILE A 40 -7.99 -25.12 42.21
N LYS A 41 -8.89 -24.34 41.62
CA LYS A 41 -9.01 -24.25 40.16
C LYS A 41 -7.77 -23.63 39.54
N ASP A 42 -7.22 -22.57 40.12
CA ASP A 42 -6.01 -21.91 39.62
C ASP A 42 -4.77 -22.82 39.73
N GLU A 43 -4.59 -23.56 40.84
CA GLU A 43 -3.50 -24.53 40.99
C GLU A 43 -3.61 -25.68 40.00
N LYS A 44 -4.82 -26.21 39.77
CA LYS A 44 -5.04 -27.29 38.79
C LYS A 44 -4.82 -26.80 37.35
N SER A 45 -5.20 -25.58 37.02
CA SER A 45 -4.93 -24.97 35.72
C SER A 45 -3.44 -24.70 35.50
N ARG A 46 -2.72 -24.26 36.54
CA ARG A 46 -1.27 -24.10 36.51
C ARG A 46 -0.53 -25.43 36.31
N ASP A 47 -0.94 -26.47 37.03
CA ASP A 47 -0.31 -27.81 36.94
C ASP A 47 -0.52 -28.44 35.56
N LEU A 48 -1.71 -28.26 34.96
CA LEU A 48 -2.01 -28.67 33.59
C LEU A 48 -1.18 -27.90 32.56
N ALA A 49 -1.05 -26.59 32.71
CA ALA A 49 -0.22 -25.75 31.84
C ALA A 49 1.26 -26.12 31.94
N LEU A 50 1.77 -26.36 33.17
CA LEU A 50 3.15 -26.80 33.41
C LEU A 50 3.42 -28.20 32.85
N LYS A 51 2.49 -29.13 32.93
CA LYS A 51 2.61 -30.47 32.31
C LYS A 51 2.59 -30.38 30.79
N GLY A 52 1.74 -29.54 30.22
CA GLY A 52 1.72 -29.23 28.79
C GLY A 52 3.04 -28.61 28.31
N PHE A 53 3.55 -27.62 29.04
CA PHE A 53 4.81 -26.98 28.73
C PHE A 53 6.01 -27.91 28.86
N LYS A 54 6.09 -28.71 29.93
CA LYS A 54 7.15 -29.74 30.08
C LYS A 54 7.10 -30.80 28.99
N LYS A 55 5.93 -31.20 28.51
CA LYS A 55 5.79 -32.16 27.41
C LYS A 55 6.28 -31.58 26.08
N GLN A 56 6.10 -30.27 25.86
CA GLN A 56 6.54 -29.57 24.67
C GLN A 56 8.07 -29.32 24.65
N THR A 57 8.69 -29.11 25.79
CA THR A 57 10.13 -28.80 25.91
C THR A 57 11.03 -30.02 25.82
N TYR A 58 10.48 -31.24 25.87
CA TYR A 58 11.25 -32.52 25.80
C TYR A 58 11.12 -33.30 24.49
N ASN A 59 10.42 -32.76 23.47
CA ASN A 59 10.53 -33.30 22.13
C ASN A 59 11.81 -32.76 21.48
N SER A 60 12.91 -33.49 21.68
CA SER A 60 14.25 -33.22 21.12
C SER A 60 14.40 -33.66 19.66
N ASP A 61 13.34 -33.65 18.88
CA ASP A 61 13.41 -33.82 17.43
C ASP A 61 13.67 -32.47 16.70
N TYR A 62 14.49 -31.59 17.32
CA TYR A 62 15.15 -30.55 16.53
C TYR A 62 16.27 -31.24 15.73
N THR A 63 15.92 -31.73 14.56
CA THR A 63 16.91 -31.97 13.51
C THR A 63 17.63 -30.64 13.33
N TYR A 64 18.92 -30.56 13.62
CA TYR A 64 19.73 -29.39 13.31
C TYR A 64 19.65 -29.22 11.80
N LEU A 65 18.78 -28.30 11.34
CA LEU A 65 18.79 -27.86 9.96
C LEU A 65 20.20 -27.35 9.70
N ASN A 66 20.88 -27.96 8.75
CA ASN A 66 22.19 -27.52 8.31
C ASN A 66 22.01 -26.21 7.55
N ILE A 67 21.76 -25.11 8.30
CA ILE A 67 21.52 -23.79 7.75
C ILE A 67 22.88 -23.28 7.27
N GLN A 68 23.10 -23.32 5.96
CA GLN A 68 24.20 -22.57 5.35
C GLN A 68 23.99 -21.09 5.70
N ARG A 69 24.91 -20.54 6.48
CA ARG A 69 24.90 -19.11 6.79
C ARG A 69 25.18 -18.33 5.51
N PRO A 70 24.37 -17.32 5.16
CA PRO A 70 24.66 -16.50 3.99
C PRO A 70 25.98 -15.77 4.18
N ASP A 71 26.80 -15.73 3.14
CA ASP A 71 28.00 -14.90 3.12
C ASP A 71 27.63 -13.46 2.80
N PHE A 72 27.23 -12.72 3.82
CA PHE A 72 26.86 -11.31 3.68
C PHE A 72 28.01 -10.43 3.19
N VAL A 73 29.28 -10.81 3.43
CA VAL A 73 30.44 -9.99 3.02
C VAL A 73 30.54 -9.94 1.50
N GLU A 74 30.47 -11.09 0.84
CA GLU A 74 30.54 -11.16 -0.63
C GLU A 74 29.31 -10.55 -1.31
N ILE A 75 28.13 -10.75 -0.75
CA ILE A 75 26.89 -10.13 -1.25
C ILE A 75 26.98 -8.60 -1.13
N ALA A 76 27.39 -8.09 0.04
CA ALA A 76 27.53 -6.66 0.29
C ALA A 76 28.54 -6.01 -0.67
N LYS A 77 29.75 -6.60 -0.82
CA LYS A 77 30.80 -6.09 -1.73
C LYS A 77 30.31 -5.92 -3.16
N LYS A 78 29.49 -6.83 -3.66
CA LYS A 78 28.89 -6.75 -5.00
C LYS A 78 27.80 -5.69 -5.05
N SER A 79 26.91 -5.67 -4.06
CA SER A 79 25.72 -4.83 -4.08
C SER A 79 26.03 -3.34 -3.88
N ILE A 80 27.02 -2.97 -3.07
CA ILE A 80 27.36 -1.55 -2.83
C ILE A 80 27.78 -0.83 -4.12
N ASN A 81 28.36 -1.53 -5.10
CA ASN A 81 28.77 -0.92 -6.36
C ASN A 81 27.59 -0.69 -7.32
N THR A 82 26.44 -1.31 -7.07
CA THR A 82 25.24 -1.14 -7.87
C THR A 82 24.29 -0.08 -7.29
N VAL A 83 24.60 0.45 -6.08
CA VAL A 83 23.75 1.43 -5.39
C VAL A 83 24.44 2.79 -5.43
N VAL A 84 23.67 3.80 -5.82
CA VAL A 84 24.14 5.17 -6.02
C VAL A 84 23.44 6.13 -5.07
N HIS A 85 24.06 7.27 -4.82
CA HIS A 85 23.43 8.42 -4.20
C HIS A 85 22.62 9.19 -5.23
N VAL A 86 21.39 9.56 -4.90
CA VAL A 86 20.51 10.41 -5.69
C VAL A 86 20.30 11.73 -4.95
N LYS A 87 20.72 12.82 -5.55
CA LYS A 87 20.47 14.18 -5.07
C LYS A 87 19.54 14.88 -6.04
N SER A 88 18.40 15.30 -5.54
CA SER A 88 17.42 16.10 -6.28
C SER A 88 17.44 17.55 -5.79
N SER A 89 17.28 18.50 -6.68
CA SER A 89 17.18 19.92 -6.35
C SER A 89 16.02 20.58 -7.10
N SER A 90 15.27 21.44 -6.39
CA SER A 90 14.24 22.28 -7.00
C SER A 90 14.43 23.72 -6.58
N SER A 91 14.18 24.64 -7.48
CA SER A 91 14.14 26.08 -7.19
C SER A 91 12.82 26.41 -6.49
N GLY A 92 12.67 25.96 -5.23
CA GLY A 92 11.46 26.15 -4.47
C GLY A 92 11.10 27.59 -4.22
N SER A 93 9.91 28.00 -4.60
CA SER A 93 9.27 29.26 -4.21
C SER A 93 8.26 29.01 -3.08
N ASP A 94 8.65 28.32 -2.02
CA ASP A 94 7.83 28.28 -0.81
C ASP A 94 8.01 29.60 -0.05
N TYR A 95 7.13 30.54 -0.36
CA TYR A 95 6.93 31.72 0.47
C TYR A 95 6.15 31.28 1.71
N SER A 96 6.83 31.17 2.86
CA SER A 96 6.10 31.14 4.12
C SER A 96 5.40 32.51 4.28
N ILE A 97 4.19 32.51 4.83
CA ILE A 97 3.47 33.78 5.14
C ILE A 97 4.34 34.69 6.02
N GLU A 98 5.21 34.10 6.84
CA GLU A 98 6.18 34.81 7.68
C GLU A 98 7.29 35.47 6.86
N ASP A 99 7.82 34.80 5.83
CA ASP A 99 8.84 35.38 4.94
C ASP A 99 8.27 36.51 4.09
N PHE A 100 6.98 36.43 3.68
CA PHE A 100 6.28 37.51 2.99
C PHE A 100 6.07 38.70 3.90
N ILE A 101 5.69 38.51 5.17
CA ILE A 101 5.47 39.60 6.14
C ILE A 101 6.78 40.30 6.51
N PHE A 102 7.90 39.56 6.58
CA PHE A 102 9.21 40.13 6.97
C PHE A 102 10.11 40.50 5.80
N GLY A 103 9.60 40.45 4.55
CA GLY A 103 10.34 40.89 3.34
C GLY A 103 11.58 40.02 3.07
N ARG A 104 11.63 38.80 3.57
CA ARG A 104 12.73 37.83 3.37
C ARG A 104 12.42 36.92 2.20
N SER A 105 12.38 37.44 0.99
CA SER A 105 12.25 36.65 -0.23
C SER A 105 13.60 36.01 -0.60
N GLN A 106 14.05 35.01 0.15
CA GLN A 106 15.12 34.12 -0.30
C GLN A 106 14.48 32.76 -0.62
N SER A 107 14.27 32.51 -1.92
CA SER A 107 14.02 31.17 -2.44
C SER A 107 15.18 30.28 -2.01
N ARG A 108 14.96 29.36 -1.08
CA ARG A 108 15.95 28.35 -0.72
C ARG A 108 15.66 27.12 -1.57
N PRO A 109 16.66 26.62 -2.35
CA PRO A 109 16.48 25.38 -3.07
C PRO A 109 16.13 24.25 -2.07
N GLN A 110 15.08 23.53 -2.34
CA GLN A 110 14.81 22.28 -1.62
C GLN A 110 15.75 21.21 -2.19
N ILE A 111 16.53 20.59 -1.31
CA ILE A 111 17.45 19.51 -1.68
C ILE A 111 16.87 18.22 -1.12
N GLY A 112 16.43 17.32 -2.00
CA GLY A 112 16.10 15.95 -1.69
C GLY A 112 17.34 15.06 -1.75
N SER A 113 17.37 14.01 -0.95
CA SER A 113 18.48 13.05 -0.92
C SER A 113 17.92 11.64 -0.73
N GLY A 114 18.37 10.73 -1.56
CA GLY A 114 18.02 9.31 -1.52
C GLY A 114 19.10 8.45 -2.16
N SER A 115 18.72 7.23 -2.45
CA SER A 115 19.52 6.23 -3.15
C SER A 115 18.89 5.85 -4.47
N GLY A 116 19.64 5.19 -5.34
CA GLY A 116 19.16 4.54 -6.54
C GLY A 116 19.88 3.22 -6.76
N VAL A 117 19.35 2.37 -7.61
CA VAL A 117 19.96 1.10 -8.00
C VAL A 117 20.20 1.11 -9.50
N ILE A 118 21.45 0.93 -9.92
CA ILE A 118 21.82 0.74 -11.31
C ILE A 118 21.28 -0.63 -11.76
N ILE A 119 20.50 -0.67 -12.82
CA ILE A 119 19.82 -1.88 -13.31
C ILE A 119 20.30 -2.32 -14.71
N SER A 120 21.17 -1.54 -15.34
CA SER A 120 21.78 -1.87 -16.63
C SER A 120 23.16 -1.25 -16.76
N SER A 121 24.05 -1.87 -17.54
CA SER A 121 25.43 -1.39 -17.74
C SER A 121 25.50 -0.06 -18.47
N ASP A 122 24.49 0.31 -19.23
CA ASP A 122 24.41 1.57 -19.99
C ASP A 122 23.84 2.75 -19.15
N GLY A 123 23.51 2.53 -17.85
CA GLY A 123 23.22 3.63 -16.92
C GLY A 123 21.75 3.89 -16.64
N TYR A 124 20.84 2.91 -16.81
CA TYR A 124 19.51 3.01 -16.22
C TYR A 124 19.56 2.78 -14.72
N ILE A 125 18.84 3.64 -13.98
CA ILE A 125 18.79 3.63 -12.51
C ILE A 125 17.35 3.68 -12.07
N VAL A 126 16.96 2.77 -11.16
CA VAL A 126 15.69 2.82 -10.46
C VAL A 126 15.84 3.49 -9.12
N THR A 127 14.89 4.34 -8.76
CA THR A 127 14.76 4.98 -7.43
C THR A 127 13.29 5.11 -7.05
N ASN A 128 12.98 5.74 -5.92
CA ASN A 128 11.60 6.05 -5.58
C ASN A 128 11.12 7.34 -6.26
N HIS A 129 9.82 7.40 -6.56
CA HIS A 129 9.19 8.60 -7.09
C HIS A 129 9.36 9.79 -6.14
N HIS A 130 9.08 9.61 -4.84
CA HIS A 130 9.19 10.67 -3.84
C HIS A 130 10.62 11.25 -3.68
N VAL A 131 11.67 10.51 -4.08
CA VAL A 131 13.07 11.02 -4.05
C VAL A 131 13.30 12.07 -5.12
N ILE A 132 12.56 11.99 -6.23
CA ILE A 132 12.70 12.90 -7.38
C ILE A 132 11.50 13.81 -7.58
N GLU A 133 10.51 13.73 -6.70
CA GLU A 133 9.30 14.55 -6.78
C GLU A 133 9.67 16.04 -6.79
N SER A 134 9.12 16.78 -7.74
CA SER A 134 9.41 18.20 -7.96
C SER A 134 10.89 18.56 -8.26
N ALA A 135 11.75 17.59 -8.60
CA ALA A 135 13.14 17.85 -8.96
C ALA A 135 13.22 18.57 -10.33
N GLU A 136 13.99 19.63 -10.38
CA GLU A 136 14.39 20.29 -11.64
C GLU A 136 15.73 19.69 -12.14
N ASP A 137 16.64 19.40 -11.21
CA ASP A 137 17.93 18.79 -11.50
C ASP A 137 18.16 17.57 -10.63
N ILE A 138 18.71 16.52 -11.23
CA ILE A 138 19.06 15.27 -10.54
C ILE A 138 20.54 14.96 -10.78
N GLN A 139 21.27 14.81 -9.69
CA GLN A 139 22.67 14.40 -9.69
C GLN A 139 22.81 13.01 -9.07
N ILE A 140 23.50 12.14 -9.76
CA ILE A 140 23.84 10.78 -9.31
C ILE A 140 25.31 10.74 -8.94
N THR A 141 25.61 10.16 -7.77
CA THR A 141 27.00 9.88 -7.39
C THR A 141 27.13 8.37 -7.13
N THR A 142 28.04 7.74 -7.85
CA THR A 142 28.35 6.32 -7.74
C THR A 142 29.25 6.02 -6.54
N ASN A 143 29.37 4.74 -6.17
CA ASN A 143 30.20 4.32 -5.02
C ASN A 143 31.67 4.66 -5.17
N ASN A 144 32.18 4.82 -6.41
CA ASN A 144 33.55 5.27 -6.72
C ASN A 144 33.66 6.81 -6.83
N ASN A 145 32.70 7.58 -6.32
CA ASN A 145 32.61 9.04 -6.29
C ASN A 145 32.60 9.72 -7.68
N GLN A 146 32.18 9.04 -8.73
CA GLN A 146 31.88 9.68 -10.01
C GLN A 146 30.47 10.29 -9.96
N SER A 147 30.37 11.53 -10.47
CA SER A 147 29.10 12.26 -10.50
C SER A 147 28.58 12.41 -11.92
N TYR A 148 27.28 12.22 -12.10
CA TYR A 148 26.57 12.30 -13.38
C TYR A 148 25.31 13.13 -13.24
N GLU A 149 24.94 13.83 -14.29
CA GLU A 149 23.59 14.39 -14.43
C GLU A 149 22.65 13.28 -14.90
N ALA A 150 21.46 13.20 -14.31
CA ALA A 150 20.47 12.20 -14.66
C ALA A 150 19.24 12.83 -15.31
N LYS A 151 18.70 12.13 -16.30
CA LYS A 151 17.41 12.46 -16.92
C LYS A 151 16.33 11.57 -16.35
N ILE A 152 15.16 12.12 -16.05
CA ILE A 152 13.98 11.36 -15.72
C ILE A 152 13.44 10.75 -17.02
N ILE A 153 13.33 9.43 -17.09
CA ILE A 153 12.72 8.71 -18.21
C ILE A 153 11.21 8.56 -17.98
N GLY A 154 10.81 8.34 -16.73
CA GLY A 154 9.43 8.28 -16.31
C GLY A 154 9.32 7.89 -14.85
N SER A 155 8.13 8.02 -14.30
CA SER A 155 7.85 7.62 -12.92
C SER A 155 6.42 7.11 -12.74
N ASP A 156 6.21 6.41 -11.64
CA ASP A 156 4.93 5.89 -11.19
C ASP A 156 4.74 6.23 -9.70
N GLU A 157 3.91 7.21 -9.45
CA GLU A 157 3.55 7.66 -8.11
C GLU A 157 2.81 6.57 -7.33
N GLN A 158 1.96 5.78 -8.01
CA GLN A 158 1.14 4.75 -7.38
C GLN A 158 1.98 3.67 -6.69
N ASN A 159 3.10 3.25 -7.29
CA ASN A 159 4.03 2.27 -6.71
C ASN A 159 5.31 2.90 -6.18
N ASP A 160 5.42 4.22 -6.19
CA ASP A 160 6.60 4.96 -5.71
C ASP A 160 7.90 4.52 -6.41
N ILE A 161 7.89 4.42 -7.75
CA ILE A 161 9.05 4.04 -8.58
C ILE A 161 9.33 5.13 -9.60
N ALA A 162 10.62 5.41 -9.83
CA ALA A 162 11.10 6.27 -10.91
C ALA A 162 12.27 5.64 -11.65
N LEU A 163 12.33 5.88 -12.94
CA LEU A 163 13.41 5.45 -13.83
C LEU A 163 14.22 6.66 -14.29
N LEU A 164 15.52 6.62 -14.01
CA LEU A 164 16.48 7.63 -14.41
C LEU A 164 17.46 7.05 -15.42
N LYS A 165 18.13 7.93 -16.19
CA LYS A 165 19.21 7.59 -17.12
C LYS A 165 20.38 8.53 -16.93
N ILE A 166 21.58 7.95 -16.78
CA ILE A 166 22.85 8.66 -16.82
C ILE A 166 23.65 8.23 -18.06
N GLU A 167 24.49 9.11 -18.55
CA GLU A 167 25.43 8.83 -19.63
C GLU A 167 26.81 8.52 -19.03
N SER A 168 27.29 7.31 -19.23
CA SER A 168 28.62 6.87 -18.80
C SER A 168 29.44 6.42 -20.02
N SER A 169 30.73 6.72 -20.01
CA SER A 169 31.66 6.23 -21.02
C SER A 169 32.14 4.80 -20.76
N GLU A 170 31.85 4.25 -19.59
CA GLU A 170 32.25 2.92 -19.16
C GLU A 170 31.02 2.10 -18.77
N ASP A 171 31.10 0.78 -18.92
CA ASP A 171 30.08 -0.14 -18.44
C ASP A 171 29.96 -0.06 -16.91
N LEU A 172 28.75 0.18 -16.44
CA LEU A 172 28.46 0.30 -15.02
C LEU A 172 28.11 -1.05 -14.39
N PRO A 173 28.52 -1.31 -13.13
CA PRO A 173 28.02 -2.47 -12.39
C PRO A 173 26.53 -2.30 -12.12
N TYR A 174 25.74 -3.36 -12.32
CA TYR A 174 24.30 -3.32 -12.15
C TYR A 174 23.75 -4.49 -11.32
N ALA A 175 22.61 -4.29 -10.70
CA ALA A 175 21.89 -5.29 -9.92
C ALA A 175 21.05 -6.18 -10.83
N VAL A 176 21.02 -7.49 -10.52
CA VAL A 176 20.17 -8.47 -11.23
C VAL A 176 18.87 -8.63 -10.49
N PHE A 177 17.75 -8.48 -11.17
CA PHE A 177 16.43 -8.70 -10.59
C PHE A 177 16.22 -10.16 -10.16
N GLY A 178 15.76 -10.35 -8.92
CA GLY A 178 15.20 -11.58 -8.41
C GLY A 178 13.67 -11.55 -8.48
N ASP A 179 13.05 -12.69 -8.27
CA ASP A 179 11.60 -12.84 -8.25
C ASP A 179 11.06 -12.65 -6.82
N SER A 180 10.43 -11.49 -6.57
CA SER A 180 9.87 -11.15 -5.25
C SER A 180 8.67 -12.02 -4.86
N ASP A 181 7.98 -12.65 -5.81
CA ASP A 181 6.81 -13.48 -5.50
C ASP A 181 7.22 -14.82 -4.89
N THR A 182 8.40 -15.32 -5.26
CA THR A 182 8.96 -16.57 -4.72
C THR A 182 9.61 -16.42 -3.34
N THR A 183 9.87 -15.19 -2.88
CA THR A 183 10.49 -14.95 -1.57
C THR A 183 9.58 -15.38 -0.42
N GLN A 184 10.16 -15.85 0.68
CA GLN A 184 9.44 -16.36 1.84
C GLN A 184 9.73 -15.52 3.10
N ILE A 185 8.75 -15.45 4.01
CA ILE A 185 8.94 -14.85 5.34
C ILE A 185 10.02 -15.66 6.08
N GLY A 186 10.98 -14.94 6.67
CA GLY A 186 12.15 -15.53 7.34
C GLY A 186 13.40 -15.63 6.46
N GLU A 187 13.33 -15.38 5.15
CA GLU A 187 14.51 -15.31 4.30
C GLU A 187 15.39 -14.10 4.65
N TRP A 188 16.71 -14.32 4.67
CA TRP A 188 17.70 -13.28 4.90
C TRP A 188 17.78 -12.28 3.76
N VAL A 189 17.86 -11.00 4.11
CA VAL A 189 18.00 -9.88 3.17
C VAL A 189 19.00 -8.85 3.66
N LEU A 190 19.57 -8.11 2.71
CA LEU A 190 20.38 -6.91 2.94
C LEU A 190 19.63 -5.71 2.37
N ALA A 191 19.47 -4.66 3.17
CA ALA A 191 19.06 -3.35 2.69
C ALA A 191 20.33 -2.51 2.46
N VAL A 192 20.50 -2.03 1.23
CA VAL A 192 21.67 -1.27 0.77
C VAL A 192 21.22 0.10 0.30
N GLY A 193 21.87 1.14 0.80
CA GLY A 193 21.65 2.53 0.40
C GLY A 193 22.96 3.31 0.37
N ASN A 194 22.92 4.51 -0.19
CA ASN A 194 24.06 5.45 -0.19
C ASN A 194 23.59 6.82 0.33
N PRO A 195 23.28 6.91 1.64
CA PRO A 195 22.79 8.15 2.24
C PRO A 195 23.89 9.21 2.28
N PHE A 196 23.54 10.45 1.96
CA PHE A 196 24.39 11.64 2.12
C PHE A 196 25.74 11.61 1.37
N ASN A 197 25.91 10.74 0.39
CA ASN A 197 27.16 10.61 -0.38
C ASN A 197 28.42 10.35 0.51
N LEU A 198 28.24 9.70 1.64
CA LEU A 198 29.35 9.40 2.56
C LEU A 198 30.02 8.07 2.23
N THR A 199 29.26 7.00 2.27
CA THR A 199 29.64 5.62 1.88
C THR A 199 28.37 4.79 1.84
N SER A 200 28.34 3.75 1.02
CA SER A 200 27.22 2.82 1.00
C SER A 200 26.98 2.19 2.37
N THR A 201 25.76 2.23 2.84
CA THR A 201 25.32 1.63 4.10
C THR A 201 24.64 0.31 3.81
N VAL A 202 25.01 -0.75 4.55
CA VAL A 202 24.41 -2.08 4.44
C VAL A 202 23.87 -2.49 5.80
N THR A 203 22.62 -2.89 5.83
CA THR A 203 21.97 -3.48 7.01
C THR A 203 21.41 -4.84 6.67
N ALA A 204 21.40 -5.77 7.64
CA ALA A 204 20.89 -7.11 7.46
C ALA A 204 19.62 -7.33 8.28
N GLY A 205 18.73 -8.14 7.77
CA GLY A 205 17.49 -8.56 8.41
C GLY A 205 16.84 -9.72 7.67
N ILE A 206 15.56 -9.92 7.90
CA ILE A 206 14.75 -10.94 7.23
C ILE A 206 13.53 -10.32 6.56
N ILE A 207 12.89 -11.08 5.66
CA ILE A 207 11.54 -10.76 5.21
C ILE A 207 10.60 -11.02 6.38
N SER A 208 10.03 -9.95 6.96
CA SER A 208 9.13 -10.02 8.11
C SER A 208 7.68 -10.26 7.70
N ALA A 209 7.28 -9.73 6.53
CA ALA A 209 5.94 -9.92 5.94
C ALA A 209 5.95 -9.59 4.45
N LYS A 210 4.90 -10.02 3.75
CA LYS A 210 4.62 -9.67 2.34
C LYS A 210 3.27 -8.99 2.22
N SER A 211 3.07 -8.28 1.12
CA SER A 211 1.79 -7.61 0.78
C SER A 211 1.29 -6.69 1.90
N ARG A 212 2.20 -5.91 2.49
CA ARG A 212 1.83 -4.92 3.49
C ARG A 212 1.29 -3.65 2.84
N SER A 213 0.10 -3.22 3.25
CA SER A 213 -0.40 -1.88 2.99
C SER A 213 -0.05 -0.98 4.17
N LEU A 214 0.42 0.22 3.88
CA LEU A 214 0.71 1.24 4.90
C LEU A 214 -0.51 2.10 5.23
N ASP A 215 -1.59 1.97 4.44
CA ASP A 215 -2.84 2.67 4.67
C ASP A 215 -3.76 1.87 5.61
N PRO A 216 -4.04 2.38 6.83
CA PRO A 216 -4.96 1.75 7.76
C PRO A 216 -6.39 1.65 7.23
N THR A 217 -6.77 2.52 6.28
CA THR A 217 -8.11 2.52 5.68
C THR A 217 -8.27 1.45 4.61
N GLY A 218 -7.17 0.87 4.13
CA GLY A 218 -7.14 -0.13 3.07
C GLY A 218 -7.53 0.41 1.69
N ARG A 219 -7.48 1.72 1.49
CA ARG A 219 -7.85 2.39 0.23
C ARG A 219 -6.67 2.51 -0.73
N THR A 220 -5.44 2.54 -0.21
CA THR A 220 -4.25 2.59 -1.07
C THR A 220 -3.97 1.24 -1.70
N THR A 221 -3.43 1.30 -2.90
CA THR A 221 -3.19 0.15 -3.78
C THR A 221 -1.79 -0.44 -3.63
N GLN A 222 -1.01 0.06 -2.66
CA GLN A 222 0.38 -0.33 -2.46
C GLN A 222 0.50 -1.66 -1.74
N SER A 223 1.50 -2.45 -2.14
CA SER A 223 1.80 -3.76 -1.58
C SER A 223 3.30 -3.89 -1.39
N TYR A 224 3.75 -3.83 -0.14
CA TYR A 224 5.17 -3.80 0.20
C TYR A 224 5.68 -5.12 0.77
N ILE A 225 6.98 -5.40 0.57
CA ILE A 225 7.74 -6.33 1.40
C ILE A 225 8.10 -5.59 2.68
N GLN A 226 7.83 -6.21 3.83
CA GLN A 226 8.28 -5.71 5.14
C GLN A 226 9.54 -6.47 5.55
N THR A 227 10.54 -5.73 6.05
CA THR A 227 11.79 -6.28 6.61
C THR A 227 12.14 -5.58 7.92
N ASP A 228 12.91 -6.25 8.76
CA ASP A 228 13.56 -5.68 9.95
C ASP A 228 15.01 -5.24 9.67
N ALA A 229 15.50 -5.37 8.43
CA ALA A 229 16.72 -4.69 7.99
C ALA A 229 16.50 -3.17 8.12
N ALA A 230 17.38 -2.49 8.86
CA ALA A 230 17.18 -1.08 9.18
C ALA A 230 17.29 -0.20 7.91
N VAL A 231 16.20 0.47 7.55
CA VAL A 231 16.16 1.52 6.54
C VAL A 231 15.97 2.86 7.26
N ASN A 232 16.76 3.84 6.90
CA ASN A 232 16.70 5.20 7.44
C ASN A 232 16.60 6.22 6.30
N PRO A 233 16.26 7.50 6.55
CA PRO A 233 16.31 8.55 5.54
C PRO A 233 17.62 8.54 4.77
N GLY A 234 17.52 8.57 3.43
CA GLY A 234 18.65 8.42 2.51
C GLY A 234 18.82 7.00 1.93
N ASN A 235 18.28 5.95 2.56
CA ASN A 235 18.27 4.60 1.98
C ASN A 235 17.09 4.41 1.01
N SER A 236 16.08 5.30 1.00
CA SER A 236 14.96 5.28 0.05
C SER A 236 15.47 5.30 -1.38
N GLY A 237 14.93 4.43 -2.24
CA GLY A 237 15.39 4.19 -3.60
C GLY A 237 16.53 3.18 -3.71
N GLY A 238 17.15 2.76 -2.59
CA GLY A 238 18.19 1.75 -2.54
C GLY A 238 17.69 0.31 -2.70
N ALA A 239 18.58 -0.65 -2.66
CA ALA A 239 18.32 -2.05 -2.93
C ALA A 239 17.92 -2.85 -1.69
N LEU A 240 16.91 -3.73 -1.81
CA LEU A 240 16.71 -4.89 -0.96
C LEU A 240 17.19 -6.13 -1.69
N ILE A 241 18.23 -6.79 -1.16
CA ILE A 241 18.96 -7.88 -1.82
C ILE A 241 18.75 -9.18 -1.04
N ASN A 242 18.50 -10.29 -1.74
CA ASN A 242 18.40 -11.60 -1.12
C ASN A 242 19.78 -12.25 -0.89
N ASN A 243 19.80 -13.43 -0.26
CA ASN A 243 21.00 -14.21 0.02
C ASN A 243 21.71 -14.77 -1.24
N LYS A 244 21.14 -14.58 -2.45
CA LYS A 244 21.76 -14.91 -3.74
C LYS A 244 22.37 -13.68 -4.44
N GLY A 245 22.28 -12.50 -3.81
CA GLY A 245 22.75 -11.25 -4.39
C GLY A 245 21.79 -10.65 -5.43
N GLN A 246 20.51 -11.06 -5.44
CA GLN A 246 19.51 -10.59 -6.38
C GLN A 246 18.65 -9.48 -5.76
N LEU A 247 18.29 -8.49 -6.55
CA LEU A 247 17.41 -7.38 -6.19
C LEU A 247 15.97 -7.91 -6.06
N ILE A 248 15.43 -7.96 -4.85
CA ILE A 248 14.07 -8.40 -4.58
C ILE A 248 13.12 -7.28 -4.20
N GLY A 249 13.63 -6.07 -4.02
CA GLY A 249 12.82 -4.87 -3.76
C GLY A 249 13.60 -3.58 -3.80
N ILE A 250 12.88 -2.47 -3.90
CA ILE A 250 13.41 -1.12 -3.78
C ILE A 250 13.00 -0.58 -2.42
N ASN A 251 13.97 -0.27 -1.55
CA ASN A 251 13.70 0.30 -0.23
C ASN A 251 12.93 1.61 -0.40
N THR A 252 11.83 1.78 0.32
CA THR A 252 11.03 2.99 0.19
C THR A 252 10.92 3.71 1.53
N ALA A 253 9.87 3.60 2.25
CA ALA A 253 9.64 4.38 3.44
C ALA A 253 9.83 3.57 4.72
N ILE A 254 10.06 4.29 5.80
CA ILE A 254 9.75 3.84 7.16
C ILE A 254 8.46 4.51 7.57
N GLN A 255 7.44 3.72 7.95
CA GLN A 255 6.29 4.29 8.62
C GLN A 255 6.62 4.44 10.10
N THR A 256 6.98 5.63 10.53
CA THR A 256 7.23 5.92 11.94
C THR A 256 6.57 7.21 12.34
N GLN A 257 6.03 7.25 13.55
CA GLN A 257 5.55 8.50 14.18
C GLN A 257 6.69 9.43 14.60
N THR A 258 7.92 8.92 14.64
CA THR A 258 9.11 9.63 15.16
C THR A 258 10.14 9.98 14.08
N GLY A 259 9.93 9.56 12.82
CA GLY A 259 10.91 9.73 11.73
C GLY A 259 12.13 8.81 11.82
N SER A 260 12.22 7.91 12.81
CA SER A 260 13.35 6.99 13.00
C SER A 260 12.92 5.54 12.87
N TYR A 261 13.83 4.66 12.49
CA TYR A 261 13.61 3.21 12.43
C TYR A 261 13.14 2.63 13.78
N VAL A 262 12.04 1.89 13.74
CA VAL A 262 11.42 1.24 14.92
C VAL A 262 11.17 -0.26 14.69
N GLY A 263 11.95 -0.90 13.82
CA GLY A 263 11.81 -2.34 13.51
C GLY A 263 10.90 -2.63 12.29
N TYR A 264 10.43 -1.62 11.58
CA TYR A 264 9.58 -1.77 10.40
C TYR A 264 10.15 -0.97 9.24
N SER A 265 10.67 -1.66 8.24
CA SER A 265 11.09 -1.12 6.95
C SER A 265 10.27 -1.75 5.84
N PHE A 266 10.12 -1.02 4.74
CA PHE A 266 9.30 -1.44 3.61
C PHE A 266 10.07 -1.26 2.31
N ALA A 267 9.81 -2.18 1.36
CA ALA A 267 10.37 -2.12 0.02
C ALA A 267 9.29 -2.43 -1.02
N VAL A 268 9.32 -1.73 -2.14
CA VAL A 268 8.51 -2.06 -3.31
C VAL A 268 9.01 -3.38 -3.89
N PRO A 269 8.18 -4.40 -4.09
CA PRO A 269 8.59 -5.69 -4.66
C PRO A 269 9.27 -5.54 -6.03
N SER A 270 10.32 -6.32 -6.26
CA SER A 270 11.09 -6.27 -7.52
C SER A 270 10.25 -6.55 -8.77
N ASN A 271 9.25 -7.45 -8.69
CA ASN A 271 8.38 -7.75 -9.82
C ASN A 271 7.52 -6.53 -10.21
N ILE A 272 7.05 -5.74 -9.23
CA ILE A 272 6.34 -4.48 -9.48
C ILE A 272 7.30 -3.46 -10.09
N ALA A 273 8.47 -3.24 -9.48
CA ALA A 273 9.45 -2.29 -9.99
C ALA A 273 9.89 -2.62 -11.41
N LYS A 274 10.19 -3.90 -11.70
CA LYS A 274 10.57 -4.37 -13.04
C LYS A 274 9.47 -4.09 -14.07
N LYS A 275 8.22 -4.42 -13.75
CA LYS A 275 7.08 -4.16 -14.65
C LYS A 275 6.89 -2.66 -14.90
N VAL A 276 7.00 -1.81 -13.88
CA VAL A 276 6.92 -0.35 -14.02
C VAL A 276 8.01 0.15 -14.98
N ILE A 277 9.25 -0.32 -14.81
CA ILE A 277 10.40 0.06 -15.66
C ILE A 277 10.15 -0.38 -17.12
N GLU A 278 9.76 -1.64 -17.33
CA GLU A 278 9.46 -2.16 -18.68
C GLU A 278 8.37 -1.36 -19.37
N ASP A 279 7.29 -1.03 -18.65
CA ASP A 279 6.19 -0.24 -19.21
C ASP A 279 6.62 1.19 -19.56
N ILE A 280 7.41 1.85 -18.70
CA ILE A 280 7.94 3.19 -18.97
C ILE A 280 8.81 3.17 -20.23
N LEU A 281 9.65 2.16 -20.39
CA LEU A 281 10.53 2.04 -21.56
C LEU A 281 9.77 1.72 -22.84
N GLU A 282 8.72 0.89 -22.78
CA GLU A 282 7.96 0.43 -23.95
C GLU A 282 6.84 1.39 -24.34
N TYR A 283 6.10 1.92 -23.37
CA TYR A 283 4.87 2.70 -23.62
C TYR A 283 4.99 4.18 -23.18
N GLY A 284 6.08 4.55 -22.49
CA GLY A 284 6.26 5.89 -21.90
C GLY A 284 5.46 6.12 -20.62
N ASN A 285 4.55 5.22 -20.25
CA ASN A 285 3.76 5.26 -19.02
C ASN A 285 3.37 3.85 -18.56
N VAL A 286 3.02 3.71 -17.28
CA VAL A 286 2.70 2.41 -16.68
C VAL A 286 1.31 1.93 -17.12
N GLN A 287 1.22 0.67 -17.52
CA GLN A 287 0.00 0.02 -17.96
C GLN A 287 -0.57 -0.86 -16.85
N TYR A 288 -1.77 -0.56 -16.34
CA TYR A 288 -2.39 -1.34 -15.27
C TYR A 288 -3.51 -2.24 -15.79
N GLY A 289 -3.40 -3.53 -15.51
CA GLY A 289 -4.49 -4.48 -15.71
C GLY A 289 -5.60 -4.29 -14.70
N PHE A 290 -6.83 -4.11 -15.16
CA PHE A 290 -8.00 -3.86 -14.33
C PHE A 290 -8.94 -5.07 -14.33
N LEU A 291 -9.21 -5.61 -13.12
CA LEU A 291 -10.12 -6.74 -12.95
C LEU A 291 -11.60 -6.32 -13.00
N GLY A 292 -11.91 -5.14 -12.49
CA GLY A 292 -13.25 -4.57 -12.49
C GLY A 292 -14.14 -5.07 -11.37
N VAL A 293 -13.59 -5.30 -10.19
CA VAL A 293 -14.34 -5.67 -8.98
C VAL A 293 -14.09 -4.66 -7.87
N THR A 294 -15.11 -4.44 -7.04
CA THR A 294 -14.99 -3.77 -5.75
C THR A 294 -15.34 -4.74 -4.64
N GLY A 295 -14.79 -4.53 -3.44
CA GLY A 295 -15.04 -5.47 -2.35
C GLY A 295 -14.32 -5.12 -1.06
N THR A 296 -14.29 -6.08 -0.17
CA THR A 296 -13.65 -5.94 1.14
C THR A 296 -12.82 -7.17 1.51
N SER A 297 -11.73 -6.94 2.24
CA SER A 297 -10.96 -8.04 2.85
C SER A 297 -11.75 -8.69 3.97
N LEU A 298 -11.81 -10.01 3.98
CA LEU A 298 -12.46 -10.76 5.04
C LEU A 298 -11.61 -10.80 6.31
N ASN A 299 -12.28 -10.80 7.43
CA ASN A 299 -11.79 -11.12 8.76
C ASN A 299 -12.97 -11.66 9.59
N SER A 300 -12.75 -12.10 10.82
CA SER A 300 -13.80 -12.69 11.67
C SER A 300 -15.02 -11.78 11.87
N PHE A 301 -14.83 -10.47 11.91
CA PHE A 301 -15.91 -9.49 12.07
C PHE A 301 -16.71 -9.35 10.77
N ARG A 302 -16.02 -9.11 9.64
CA ARG A 302 -16.65 -8.96 8.33
C ARG A 302 -17.32 -10.23 7.85
N ALA A 303 -16.76 -11.40 8.15
CA ALA A 303 -17.36 -12.69 7.83
C ALA A 303 -18.74 -12.86 8.49
N LYS A 304 -18.86 -12.47 9.77
CA LYS A 304 -20.14 -12.49 10.48
C LYS A 304 -21.14 -11.49 9.90
N GLU A 305 -20.69 -10.26 9.60
CA GLU A 305 -21.54 -9.21 9.02
C GLU A 305 -22.11 -9.63 7.65
N LEU A 306 -21.28 -10.27 6.83
CA LEU A 306 -21.63 -10.72 5.48
C LEU A 306 -22.25 -12.13 5.45
N ASN A 307 -22.40 -12.78 6.61
CA ASN A 307 -22.92 -14.13 6.77
C ASN A 307 -22.17 -15.17 5.91
N VAL A 308 -20.81 -15.09 5.92
CA VAL A 308 -19.92 -16.06 5.26
C VAL A 308 -19.05 -16.75 6.28
N GLU A 309 -18.63 -18.00 6.00
CA GLU A 309 -17.79 -18.79 6.90
C GLU A 309 -16.30 -18.43 6.81
N ASP A 310 -15.89 -17.94 5.64
CA ASP A 310 -14.48 -17.62 5.36
C ASP A 310 -14.06 -16.34 6.08
N THR A 311 -12.95 -16.43 6.82
CA THR A 311 -12.33 -15.28 7.53
C THR A 311 -11.13 -14.71 6.79
N GLU A 312 -10.79 -15.25 5.62
CA GLU A 312 -9.73 -14.79 4.73
C GLU A 312 -10.21 -14.73 3.28
N GLY A 313 -9.67 -13.81 2.49
CA GLY A 313 -9.99 -13.64 1.07
C GLY A 313 -10.53 -12.24 0.78
N PHE A 314 -10.83 -12.00 -0.49
CA PHE A 314 -11.43 -10.76 -0.95
C PHE A 314 -12.88 -11.01 -1.38
N PHE A 315 -13.83 -10.49 -0.59
CA PHE A 315 -15.27 -10.61 -0.85
C PHE A 315 -15.70 -9.52 -1.84
N ILE A 316 -16.36 -9.92 -2.92
CA ILE A 316 -16.83 -9.04 -4.00
C ILE A 316 -18.20 -8.49 -3.65
N ASN A 317 -18.30 -7.16 -3.54
CA ASN A 317 -19.57 -6.46 -3.30
C ASN A 317 -20.03 -5.61 -4.50
N GLY A 318 -19.20 -5.48 -5.55
CA GLY A 318 -19.56 -4.80 -6.78
C GLY A 318 -18.73 -5.26 -7.96
N ILE A 319 -19.29 -5.16 -9.17
CA ILE A 319 -18.66 -5.55 -10.44
C ILE A 319 -18.96 -4.49 -11.48
N ASP A 320 -17.93 -4.04 -12.17
CA ASP A 320 -18.07 -3.16 -13.33
C ASP A 320 -18.65 -3.94 -14.51
N LYS A 321 -19.74 -3.45 -15.10
CA LYS A 321 -20.46 -4.13 -16.18
C LYS A 321 -19.62 -4.35 -17.44
N GLU A 322 -18.65 -3.48 -17.69
CA GLU A 322 -17.76 -3.54 -18.88
C GLU A 322 -16.41 -4.21 -18.57
N SER A 323 -16.29 -4.90 -17.43
CA SER A 323 -15.04 -5.50 -16.98
C SER A 323 -14.84 -6.93 -17.42
N GLY A 324 -13.56 -7.37 -17.38
CA GLY A 324 -13.20 -8.77 -17.55
C GLY A 324 -13.82 -9.69 -16.52
N ALA A 325 -13.97 -9.23 -15.27
CA ALA A 325 -14.65 -9.99 -14.23
C ALA A 325 -16.11 -10.29 -14.56
N ASN A 326 -16.85 -9.28 -15.07
CA ASN A 326 -18.24 -9.48 -15.51
C ASN A 326 -18.32 -10.45 -16.68
N SER A 327 -17.47 -10.26 -17.69
CA SER A 327 -17.40 -11.13 -18.89
C SER A 327 -17.05 -12.57 -18.54
N ALA A 328 -16.24 -12.80 -17.52
CA ALA A 328 -15.85 -14.11 -17.00
C ALA A 328 -16.91 -14.75 -16.08
N GLY A 329 -18.03 -14.07 -15.80
CA GLY A 329 -19.11 -14.58 -14.95
C GLY A 329 -18.81 -14.58 -13.45
N ILE A 330 -17.92 -13.72 -13.00
CA ILE A 330 -17.75 -13.41 -11.56
C ILE A 330 -19.02 -12.72 -11.06
N ARG A 331 -19.41 -12.93 -9.81
CA ARG A 331 -20.66 -12.42 -9.22
C ARG A 331 -20.41 -11.74 -7.89
N ILE A 332 -21.28 -10.82 -7.53
CA ILE A 332 -21.36 -10.27 -6.17
C ILE A 332 -21.61 -11.44 -5.21
N GLY A 333 -20.88 -11.47 -4.09
CA GLY A 333 -20.88 -12.57 -3.13
C GLY A 333 -19.76 -13.58 -3.32
N ASP A 334 -19.06 -13.57 -4.44
CA ASP A 334 -17.87 -14.40 -4.63
C ASP A 334 -16.73 -13.96 -3.70
N ILE A 335 -15.92 -14.93 -3.25
CA ILE A 335 -14.72 -14.67 -2.44
C ILE A 335 -13.51 -15.11 -3.24
N ILE A 336 -12.65 -14.18 -3.64
CA ILE A 336 -11.38 -14.50 -4.30
C ILE A 336 -10.43 -15.09 -3.26
N LYS A 337 -9.93 -16.31 -3.52
CA LYS A 337 -9.01 -17.06 -2.65
C LYS A 337 -7.60 -17.17 -3.22
N ASN A 338 -7.49 -17.15 -4.54
CA ASN A 338 -6.22 -17.33 -5.24
C ASN A 338 -6.28 -16.69 -6.65
N ILE A 339 -5.14 -16.20 -7.13
CA ILE A 339 -4.95 -15.70 -8.49
C ILE A 339 -3.62 -16.22 -9.02
N ASP A 340 -3.64 -16.98 -10.13
CA ASP A 340 -2.46 -17.62 -10.76
C ASP A 340 -1.56 -18.38 -9.75
N GLY A 341 -2.15 -19.07 -8.77
CA GLY A 341 -1.41 -19.78 -7.73
C GLY A 341 -1.07 -18.95 -6.49
N ILE A 342 -1.17 -17.62 -6.54
CA ILE A 342 -0.88 -16.75 -5.39
C ILE A 342 -2.09 -16.69 -4.47
N LYS A 343 -1.90 -16.99 -3.17
CA LYS A 343 -2.96 -16.92 -2.14
C LYS A 343 -3.40 -15.47 -1.92
N ILE A 344 -4.71 -15.25 -1.94
CA ILE A 344 -5.33 -13.95 -1.64
C ILE A 344 -6.01 -14.05 -0.28
N SER A 345 -5.42 -13.45 0.74
CA SER A 345 -5.98 -13.36 2.09
C SER A 345 -6.66 -12.02 2.35
N LYS A 346 -6.25 -10.96 1.62
CA LYS A 346 -6.73 -9.58 1.77
C LYS A 346 -6.56 -8.78 0.46
N PHE A 347 -7.10 -7.57 0.44
CA PHE A 347 -7.06 -6.70 -0.75
C PHE A 347 -5.65 -6.39 -1.23
N SER A 348 -4.70 -6.13 -0.32
CA SER A 348 -3.32 -5.82 -0.71
C SER A 348 -2.60 -6.99 -1.41
N ASP A 349 -2.98 -8.25 -1.13
CA ASP A 349 -2.46 -9.41 -1.88
C ASP A 349 -2.96 -9.38 -3.33
N LEU A 350 -4.28 -9.20 -3.51
CA LEU A 350 -4.90 -9.10 -4.82
C LEU A 350 -4.32 -7.93 -5.63
N LYS A 351 -4.26 -6.76 -5.01
CA LYS A 351 -3.79 -5.54 -5.69
C LYS A 351 -2.30 -5.60 -6.01
N GLY A 352 -1.47 -6.09 -5.08
CA GLY A 352 -0.04 -6.29 -5.30
C GLY A 352 0.23 -7.18 -6.51
N TYR A 353 -0.54 -8.26 -6.66
CA TYR A 353 -0.44 -9.13 -7.81
C TYR A 353 -0.91 -8.45 -9.10
N LEU A 354 -2.07 -7.79 -9.09
CA LEU A 354 -2.60 -7.07 -10.26
C LEU A 354 -1.67 -5.92 -10.72
N ASN A 355 -0.91 -5.30 -9.82
CA ASN A 355 0.08 -4.28 -10.18
C ASN A 355 1.24 -4.83 -11.02
N THR A 356 1.43 -6.15 -11.07
CA THR A 356 2.40 -6.81 -11.97
C THR A 356 1.80 -7.16 -13.35
N LYS A 357 0.51 -6.90 -13.58
CA LYS A 357 -0.23 -7.30 -14.79
C LYS A 357 -0.54 -6.10 -15.68
N ARG A 358 -0.65 -6.39 -16.98
CA ARG A 358 -1.00 -5.42 -18.02
C ARG A 358 -2.44 -5.63 -18.50
N PRO A 359 -3.04 -4.65 -19.17
CA PRO A 359 -4.26 -4.85 -19.93
C PRO A 359 -4.10 -6.02 -20.94
N ASN A 360 -5.15 -6.79 -21.11
CA ASN A 360 -5.24 -8.01 -21.93
C ASN A 360 -4.54 -9.25 -21.34
N ASP A 361 -3.78 -9.16 -20.24
CA ASP A 361 -3.30 -10.36 -19.55
C ASP A 361 -4.50 -11.21 -19.11
N ILE A 362 -4.35 -12.53 -19.21
CA ILE A 362 -5.34 -13.49 -18.75
C ILE A 362 -4.86 -14.06 -17.43
N VAL A 363 -5.68 -13.93 -16.39
CA VAL A 363 -5.41 -14.46 -15.04
C VAL A 363 -6.40 -15.57 -14.69
N GLU A 364 -5.92 -16.61 -14.00
CA GLU A 364 -6.77 -17.68 -13.45
C GLU A 364 -7.12 -17.37 -11.99
N ILE A 365 -8.41 -17.17 -11.72
CA ILE A 365 -8.91 -16.86 -10.39
C ILE A 365 -9.61 -18.08 -9.79
N ASN A 366 -9.17 -18.52 -8.61
CA ASN A 366 -9.91 -19.45 -7.78
C ASN A 366 -10.76 -18.66 -6.80
N LEU A 367 -12.06 -18.77 -6.93
CA LEU A 367 -13.04 -18.12 -6.06
C LEU A 367 -13.91 -19.15 -5.35
N LYS A 368 -14.51 -18.76 -4.23
CA LYS A 368 -15.53 -19.51 -3.52
C LYS A 368 -16.88 -18.85 -3.76
N ARG A 369 -17.85 -19.62 -4.23
CA ARG A 369 -19.25 -19.23 -4.47
C ARG A 369 -20.15 -20.30 -3.88
N ASP A 370 -21.08 -19.96 -3.01
CA ASP A 370 -22.02 -20.89 -2.37
C ASP A 370 -21.31 -22.11 -1.75
N ASN A 371 -20.19 -21.87 -1.07
CA ASN A 371 -19.28 -22.86 -0.47
C ASN A 371 -18.57 -23.81 -1.47
N GLU A 372 -18.73 -23.62 -2.78
CA GLU A 372 -18.00 -24.34 -3.83
C GLU A 372 -16.80 -23.55 -4.36
N THR A 373 -15.68 -24.23 -4.63
CA THR A 373 -14.54 -23.62 -5.30
C THR A 373 -14.75 -23.63 -6.81
N LYS A 374 -14.60 -22.47 -7.44
CA LYS A 374 -14.69 -22.30 -8.90
C LYS A 374 -13.43 -21.68 -9.46
N LYS A 375 -12.99 -22.13 -10.63
CA LYS A 375 -11.90 -21.56 -11.40
C LYS A 375 -12.46 -20.76 -12.56
N VAL A 376 -12.00 -19.53 -12.72
CA VAL A 376 -12.41 -18.62 -13.79
C VAL A 376 -11.18 -18.00 -14.43
N LYS A 377 -11.10 -17.98 -15.74
CA LYS A 377 -10.10 -17.22 -16.48
C LYS A 377 -10.67 -15.85 -16.82
N VAL A 378 -9.95 -14.81 -16.44
CA VAL A 378 -10.37 -13.43 -16.62
C VAL A 378 -9.33 -12.69 -17.45
N GLN A 379 -9.75 -12.09 -18.53
CA GLN A 379 -8.92 -11.13 -19.28
C GLN A 379 -9.04 -9.77 -18.59
N LEU A 380 -7.90 -9.19 -18.22
CA LEU A 380 -7.84 -7.88 -17.58
C LEU A 380 -8.08 -6.78 -18.63
N ASN A 381 -8.88 -5.78 -18.27
CA ASN A 381 -9.10 -4.61 -19.11
C ASN A 381 -8.05 -3.53 -18.83
N ARG A 382 -7.98 -2.51 -19.68
CA ARG A 382 -7.34 -1.25 -19.32
C ARG A 382 -8.23 -0.53 -18.30
N ASN A 383 -7.63 0.09 -17.28
CA ASN A 383 -8.38 1.00 -16.44
C ASN A 383 -8.67 2.26 -17.25
N GLU A 384 -9.90 2.41 -17.65
CA GLU A 384 -10.36 3.57 -18.45
C GLU A 384 -10.94 4.69 -17.58
N ARG A 385 -10.52 4.76 -16.31
CA ARG A 385 -11.01 5.73 -15.33
C ARG A 385 -9.86 6.41 -14.61
N ILE A 386 -9.97 7.72 -14.43
CA ILE A 386 -9.07 8.51 -13.56
C ILE A 386 -9.91 9.35 -12.60
N ASN A 387 -9.44 9.46 -11.35
CA ASN A 387 -10.03 10.38 -10.39
C ASN A 387 -9.32 11.72 -10.50
N PHE A 388 -9.95 12.68 -11.15
CA PHE A 388 -9.46 14.04 -11.26
C PHE A 388 -10.06 14.88 -10.15
N TYR A 389 -9.24 15.34 -9.22
CA TYR A 389 -9.64 15.89 -7.92
C TYR A 389 -10.64 17.05 -7.99
N LEU A 390 -10.59 17.91 -9.04
CA LEU A 390 -11.51 19.05 -9.24
C LEU A 390 -12.88 18.64 -9.77
N ILE A 391 -13.00 17.51 -10.45
CA ILE A 391 -14.24 17.08 -11.09
C ILE A 391 -14.78 15.81 -10.42
N GLY A 392 -13.98 14.76 -10.36
CA GLY A 392 -14.35 13.42 -9.92
C GLY A 392 -13.84 12.36 -10.85
N ILE A 393 -14.60 11.31 -11.06
CA ILE A 393 -14.21 10.18 -11.92
C ILE A 393 -14.47 10.53 -13.38
N LEU A 394 -13.40 10.55 -14.16
CA LEU A 394 -13.41 10.70 -15.60
C LEU A 394 -13.19 9.35 -16.27
N LYS A 395 -13.83 9.11 -17.42
CA LYS A 395 -13.78 7.84 -18.14
C LYS A 395 -13.64 8.09 -19.64
N ASN A 396 -12.86 7.25 -20.37
CA ASN A 396 -12.92 7.22 -21.82
C ASN A 396 -14.33 6.91 -22.29
N MET A 397 -14.76 7.57 -23.36
CA MET A 397 -16.01 7.24 -24.02
C MET A 397 -15.86 5.94 -24.82
N ASN A 398 -16.90 5.10 -24.78
CA ASN A 398 -16.92 3.88 -25.58
C ASN A 398 -17.29 4.18 -27.06
N PRO A 399 -17.05 3.25 -27.99
CA PRO A 399 -17.30 3.46 -29.43
C PRO A 399 -18.75 3.86 -29.77
N ASN A 400 -19.75 3.37 -29.03
CA ASN A 400 -21.15 3.74 -29.26
C ASN A 400 -21.42 5.19 -28.85
N GLU A 401 -20.93 5.60 -27.70
CA GLU A 401 -21.05 7.00 -27.21
C GLU A 401 -20.33 7.99 -28.12
N LEU A 402 -19.17 7.62 -28.66
CA LEU A 402 -18.43 8.44 -29.63
C LEU A 402 -19.22 8.60 -30.91
N SER A 403 -19.79 7.48 -31.42
CA SER A 403 -20.61 7.48 -32.64
C SER A 403 -21.86 8.34 -32.46
N GLU A 404 -22.58 8.26 -31.35
CA GLU A 404 -23.77 9.05 -31.04
C GLU A 404 -23.49 10.56 -31.02
N ARG A 405 -22.27 10.95 -30.63
CA ARG A 405 -21.85 12.36 -30.55
C ARG A 405 -21.01 12.83 -31.74
N ASN A 406 -20.80 11.95 -32.71
CA ASN A 406 -19.96 12.18 -33.89
C ASN A 406 -18.54 12.65 -33.53
N LEU A 407 -17.91 11.93 -32.61
CA LEU A 407 -16.56 12.17 -32.10
C LEU A 407 -15.66 10.95 -32.40
N ASP A 408 -14.37 11.21 -32.65
CA ASP A 408 -13.37 10.13 -32.87
C ASP A 408 -12.81 9.66 -31.51
N ASN A 409 -12.79 10.53 -30.49
CA ASN A 409 -12.27 10.27 -29.16
C ASN A 409 -12.90 11.23 -28.14
N GLY A 410 -12.72 10.96 -26.85
CA GLY A 410 -13.16 11.83 -25.78
C GLY A 410 -13.17 11.20 -24.40
N VAL A 411 -13.09 12.05 -23.41
CA VAL A 411 -13.18 11.69 -21.99
C VAL A 411 -14.41 12.37 -21.39
N LYS A 412 -15.28 11.57 -20.77
CA LYS A 412 -16.50 12.05 -20.14
C LYS A 412 -16.40 12.08 -18.62
N ILE A 413 -17.19 12.93 -18.00
CA ILE A 413 -17.43 12.94 -16.57
C ILE A 413 -18.32 11.76 -16.23
N SER A 414 -17.80 10.77 -15.49
CA SER A 414 -18.56 9.59 -15.06
C SER A 414 -19.27 9.81 -13.73
N GLU A 415 -18.62 10.50 -12.80
CA GLU A 415 -19.14 10.76 -11.46
C GLU A 415 -18.46 12.01 -10.88
N PHE A 416 -19.22 12.88 -10.23
CA PHE A 416 -18.66 14.06 -9.57
C PHE A 416 -18.07 13.73 -8.20
N ASN A 417 -16.95 14.40 -7.88
CA ASN A 417 -16.46 14.45 -6.52
C ASN A 417 -17.50 15.13 -5.61
N SER A 418 -17.84 14.48 -4.50
CA SER A 418 -18.86 14.97 -3.56
C SER A 418 -18.61 16.41 -3.07
N ASN A 419 -17.32 16.84 -2.98
CA ASN A 419 -16.94 18.18 -2.53
C ASN A 419 -17.22 19.27 -3.57
N TYR A 420 -17.28 18.90 -4.86
CA TYR A 420 -17.44 19.85 -5.97
C TYR A 420 -18.73 19.62 -6.77
N LYS A 421 -19.55 18.64 -6.42
CA LYS A 421 -20.75 18.28 -7.16
C LYS A 421 -21.70 19.45 -7.33
N SER A 422 -22.06 20.13 -6.23
CA SER A 422 -22.94 21.29 -6.27
C SER A 422 -22.37 22.43 -7.11
N TYR A 423 -21.05 22.67 -7.03
CA TYR A 423 -20.39 23.66 -7.87
C TYR A 423 -20.62 23.39 -9.36
N TRP A 424 -20.36 22.18 -9.83
CA TRP A 424 -20.52 21.82 -11.22
C TRP A 424 -21.98 21.86 -11.69
N GLU A 425 -22.90 21.37 -10.86
CA GLU A 425 -24.34 21.43 -11.13
C GLU A 425 -24.88 22.86 -11.24
N ASP A 426 -24.40 23.77 -10.39
CA ASP A 426 -24.76 25.21 -10.42
C ASP A 426 -24.32 25.92 -11.72
N TYR A 427 -23.22 25.44 -12.33
CA TYR A 427 -22.76 25.91 -13.64
C TYR A 427 -23.35 25.12 -14.83
N GLY A 428 -24.29 24.21 -14.58
CA GLY A 428 -24.99 23.43 -15.60
C GLY A 428 -24.20 22.29 -16.20
N ILE A 429 -23.06 21.94 -15.59
CA ILE A 429 -22.26 20.77 -15.99
C ILE A 429 -22.89 19.51 -15.40
N LYS A 430 -22.96 18.46 -16.21
CA LYS A 430 -23.62 17.19 -15.89
C LYS A 430 -22.71 15.99 -16.10
N GLU A 431 -23.05 14.88 -15.46
CA GLU A 431 -22.46 13.58 -15.81
C GLU A 431 -22.68 13.30 -17.30
N ASN A 432 -21.70 12.71 -17.95
CA ASN A 432 -21.57 12.50 -19.38
C ASN A 432 -21.23 13.74 -20.23
N ASP A 433 -20.97 14.92 -19.64
CA ASP A 433 -20.32 16.02 -20.34
C ASP A 433 -18.84 15.69 -20.58
N ILE A 434 -18.24 16.24 -21.63
CA ILE A 434 -16.97 15.79 -22.19
C ILE A 434 -15.87 16.80 -21.90
N ILE A 435 -14.75 16.34 -21.37
CA ILE A 435 -13.55 17.14 -21.21
C ILE A 435 -12.86 17.28 -22.56
N LYS A 436 -12.72 18.48 -23.06
CA LYS A 436 -12.07 18.79 -24.35
C LYS A 436 -10.63 19.25 -24.21
N LYS A 437 -10.36 20.08 -23.19
CA LYS A 437 -9.00 20.57 -22.94
C LYS A 437 -8.73 20.74 -21.47
N ILE A 438 -7.48 20.51 -21.07
CA ILE A 438 -6.94 20.88 -19.77
C ILE A 438 -5.65 21.68 -20.02
N ASN A 439 -5.54 22.88 -19.45
CA ASN A 439 -4.43 23.83 -19.64
C ASN A 439 -4.12 24.15 -21.13
N GLY A 440 -5.14 24.09 -21.99
CA GLY A 440 -5.01 24.33 -23.43
C GLY A 440 -4.61 23.08 -24.23
N GLU A 441 -4.22 21.99 -23.59
CA GLU A 441 -3.91 20.72 -24.23
C GLU A 441 -5.19 19.93 -24.54
N GLU A 442 -5.28 19.34 -25.73
CA GLU A 442 -6.42 18.54 -26.13
C GLU A 442 -6.45 17.20 -25.39
N ILE A 443 -7.63 16.81 -24.88
CA ILE A 443 -7.86 15.56 -24.16
C ILE A 443 -8.58 14.58 -25.07
N ASN A 444 -7.87 13.56 -25.49
CA ASN A 444 -8.37 12.48 -26.32
C ASN A 444 -8.64 11.22 -25.51
N SER A 445 -7.90 11.04 -24.41
CA SER A 445 -7.96 9.87 -23.52
C SER A 445 -7.64 10.23 -22.09
N ILE A 446 -7.95 9.33 -21.16
CA ILE A 446 -7.53 9.50 -19.75
C ILE A 446 -5.99 9.54 -19.62
N SER A 447 -5.24 8.90 -20.52
CA SER A 447 -3.77 8.97 -20.53
C SER A 447 -3.23 10.38 -20.72
N ASP A 448 -3.96 11.25 -21.44
CA ASP A 448 -3.57 12.65 -21.61
C ASP A 448 -3.78 13.43 -20.29
N ILE A 449 -4.86 13.10 -19.58
CA ILE A 449 -5.12 13.66 -18.25
C ILE A 449 -4.07 13.19 -17.25
N GLU A 450 -3.71 11.90 -17.27
CA GLU A 450 -2.66 11.34 -16.40
C GLU A 450 -1.32 12.08 -16.59
N LYS A 451 -0.91 12.33 -17.84
CA LYS A 451 0.32 13.09 -18.12
C LYS A 451 0.26 14.50 -17.52
N ILE A 452 -0.86 15.20 -17.72
CA ILE A 452 -1.06 16.57 -17.20
C ILE A 452 -1.04 16.56 -15.67
N VAL A 453 -1.71 15.61 -15.03
CA VAL A 453 -1.77 15.51 -13.56
C VAL A 453 -0.38 15.19 -12.99
N THR A 454 0.36 14.27 -13.62
CA THR A 454 1.69 13.84 -13.15
C THR A 454 2.76 14.93 -13.35
N SER A 455 2.64 15.74 -14.41
CA SER A 455 3.61 16.85 -14.68
C SER A 455 3.34 18.13 -13.89
N ARG A 456 2.21 18.21 -13.17
CA ARG A 456 1.71 19.42 -12.54
C ARG A 456 2.08 19.49 -11.06
N LYS A 457 2.46 20.71 -10.58
CA LYS A 457 2.55 21.01 -9.14
C LYS A 457 1.16 21.28 -8.55
N TYR A 458 0.94 20.95 -7.29
CA TYR A 458 -0.35 21.05 -6.61
C TYR A 458 -1.00 22.45 -6.69
N TYR A 459 -0.20 23.51 -6.69
CA TYR A 459 -0.66 24.90 -6.73
C TYR A 459 -0.71 25.53 -8.14
N ASP A 460 -0.38 24.78 -9.19
CA ASP A 460 -0.44 25.33 -10.54
C ASP A 460 -1.90 25.59 -10.94
N PRO A 461 -2.21 26.72 -11.57
CA PRO A 461 -3.55 27.00 -12.04
C PRO A 461 -4.00 25.94 -13.07
N VAL A 462 -5.28 25.59 -13.03
CA VAL A 462 -5.90 24.64 -13.96
C VAL A 462 -7.00 25.34 -14.74
N SER A 463 -6.93 25.21 -16.07
CA SER A 463 -7.98 25.61 -16.98
C SER A 463 -8.60 24.35 -17.59
N ILE A 464 -9.93 24.23 -17.53
CA ILE A 464 -10.66 23.08 -18.04
C ILE A 464 -11.71 23.55 -19.04
N GLU A 465 -11.74 22.96 -20.24
CA GLU A 465 -12.78 23.18 -21.23
C GLU A 465 -13.68 21.95 -21.32
N ILE A 466 -14.98 22.16 -21.10
CA ILE A 466 -15.99 21.10 -21.07
C ILE A 466 -17.01 21.34 -22.18
N LEU A 467 -17.25 20.31 -22.98
CA LEU A 467 -18.34 20.30 -23.96
C LEU A 467 -19.58 19.67 -23.32
N THR A 468 -20.60 20.49 -23.13
CA THR A 468 -21.86 20.05 -22.52
C THR A 468 -22.69 19.17 -23.45
N SER A 469 -23.67 18.48 -22.88
CA SER A 469 -24.69 17.73 -23.63
C SER A 469 -25.51 18.58 -24.59
N GLU A 470 -25.55 19.91 -24.41
CA GLU A 470 -26.18 20.89 -25.27
C GLU A 470 -25.25 21.42 -26.38
N ASN A 471 -24.07 20.80 -26.57
CA ASN A 471 -23.01 21.21 -27.50
C ASN A 471 -22.44 22.63 -27.22
N LYS A 472 -22.50 23.09 -25.98
CA LYS A 472 -21.90 24.33 -25.56
C LYS A 472 -20.55 24.11 -24.95
N LEU A 473 -19.53 24.85 -25.35
CA LEU A 473 -18.18 24.79 -24.77
C LEU A 473 -18.08 25.78 -23.61
N GLU A 474 -17.89 25.27 -22.41
CA GLU A 474 -17.69 26.04 -21.19
C GLU A 474 -16.25 25.96 -20.70
N ARG A 475 -15.70 27.05 -20.16
CA ARG A 475 -14.33 27.15 -19.68
C ARG A 475 -14.28 27.55 -18.23
N PHE A 476 -13.54 26.76 -17.43
CA PHE A 476 -13.36 26.95 -15.99
C PHE A 476 -11.88 27.15 -15.67
N ASN A 477 -11.58 28.07 -14.75
CA ASN A 477 -10.21 28.32 -14.31
C ASN A 477 -10.15 28.25 -12.79
N PHE A 478 -9.27 27.39 -12.30
CA PHE A 478 -9.00 27.16 -10.89
C PHE A 478 -7.59 27.67 -10.56
N ARG A 479 -7.48 28.32 -9.39
CA ARG A 479 -6.20 28.87 -8.88
C ARG A 479 -5.85 28.26 -7.55
#